data_cad95b75834d22b464c05dd8f912438e
#
_entry.id   cad95b75834d22b464c05dd8f912438e
#
_cell.length_a   1.000
_cell.length_b   1.000
_cell.length_c   1.000
_cell.angle_alpha   90.00
_cell.angle_beta   90.00
_cell.angle_gamma   90.00
#
_symmetry.space_group_name_H-M   'P 1'
#
loop_
_entity.id
_entity.type
_entity.pdbx_description
1 polymer ?
#
loop_
_entity_poly.entity_id
_entity_poly.type
_entity_poly.pdbx_seq_one_letter_code
_entity_poly.pdbx_strand_id
1 'polypeptide(L)'
;MVEVCVEQDNTYFNDKLYTGEIKHQNKVNTYHRIITSEIDGSIMNTIKQVFTSFGKMDYMRIDGKLYNNKFYMIEFAPDASLSAHCSFKDIYEYQNKTYDNLMEDIINSSLENYRIQ
;
A
#
# COMPACT_ATOMS: atom_id res chain seq x y z
N MET A 1 -5.48 0.37 3.67
CA MET A 1 -5.15 1.13 2.43
C MET A 1 -4.55 2.46 2.80
N VAL A 2 -3.58 2.92 2.03
CA VAL A 2 -2.95 4.25 2.19
C VAL A 2 -3.18 5.09 0.96
N GLU A 3 -3.34 6.39 1.17
CA GLU A 3 -3.34 7.42 0.13
C GLU A 3 -2.07 8.25 0.27
N VAL A 4 -1.43 8.57 -0.87
CA VAL A 4 -0.33 9.51 -0.91
C VAL A 4 -0.91 10.92 -1.05
N CYS A 5 -0.62 11.79 -0.10
CA CYS A 5 -1.08 13.18 -0.07
C CYS A 5 0.11 14.14 -0.17
N VAL A 6 -0.13 15.36 -0.64
CA VAL A 6 0.84 16.45 -0.62
C VAL A 6 0.53 17.37 0.55
N GLU A 7 1.56 17.74 1.31
CA GLU A 7 1.43 18.76 2.36
C GLU A 7 0.89 20.05 1.76
N GLN A 8 -0.07 20.67 2.42
CA GLN A 8 -0.71 21.93 2.04
C GLN A 8 -1.53 21.93 0.73
N ASP A 9 -1.62 20.78 0.01
CA ASP A 9 -2.47 20.63 -1.17
C ASP A 9 -3.03 19.20 -1.28
N ASN A 10 -4.12 18.94 -0.61
CA ASN A 10 -4.77 17.62 -0.61
C ASN A 10 -5.47 17.29 -1.95
N THR A 11 -5.50 18.21 -2.90
CA THR A 11 -6.08 18.01 -4.23
C THR A 11 -5.04 17.75 -5.32
N TYR A 12 -3.75 17.83 -4.99
CA TYR A 12 -2.64 17.75 -5.94
C TYR A 12 -2.70 16.52 -6.86
N PHE A 13 -3.12 15.37 -6.34
CA PHE A 13 -3.22 14.13 -7.10
C PHE A 13 -4.62 13.86 -7.68
N ASN A 14 -5.57 14.80 -7.63
CA ASN A 14 -6.89 14.59 -8.22
C ASN A 14 -6.82 14.29 -9.72
N ASP A 15 -5.95 15.01 -10.44
CA ASP A 15 -5.73 14.89 -11.89
C ASP A 15 -4.33 14.44 -12.28
N LYS A 16 -3.49 14.07 -11.32
CA LYS A 16 -2.10 13.64 -11.54
C LYS A 16 -1.85 12.25 -10.98
N LEU A 17 -0.82 11.60 -11.49
CA LEU A 17 -0.28 10.35 -10.92
C LEU A 17 1.00 10.65 -10.14
N TYR A 18 1.23 9.90 -9.06
CA TYR A 18 2.46 9.95 -8.29
C TYR A 18 3.56 9.19 -9.05
N THR A 19 4.27 9.88 -9.92
CA THR A 19 5.30 9.31 -10.78
C THR A 19 6.68 9.35 -10.11
N GLY A 20 7.61 8.54 -10.64
CA GLY A 20 9.01 8.58 -10.23
C GLY A 20 9.64 9.97 -10.39
N GLU A 21 9.24 10.73 -11.41
CA GLU A 21 9.70 12.10 -11.62
C GLU A 21 9.30 13.02 -10.48
N ILE A 22 8.04 12.99 -10.05
CA ILE A 22 7.57 13.77 -8.89
C ILE A 22 8.31 13.37 -7.63
N LYS A 23 8.49 12.06 -7.42
CA LYS A 23 9.18 11.50 -6.26
C LYS A 23 10.65 11.93 -6.18
N HIS A 24 11.37 11.92 -7.31
CA HIS A 24 12.81 12.20 -7.33
C HIS A 24 13.15 13.69 -7.41
N GLN A 25 12.24 14.53 -7.88
CA GLN A 25 12.49 15.96 -8.02
C GLN A 25 12.32 16.73 -6.71
N ASN A 26 11.90 16.08 -5.62
CA ASN A 26 11.62 16.71 -4.32
C ASN A 26 10.80 18.01 -4.41
N LYS A 27 9.92 18.10 -5.43
CA LYS A 27 9.14 19.31 -5.69
C LYS A 27 7.97 19.49 -4.72
N VAL A 28 7.57 18.40 -4.08
CA VAL A 28 6.44 18.38 -3.14
C VAL A 28 6.75 17.47 -1.97
N ASN A 29 6.40 17.88 -0.77
CA ASN A 29 6.44 17.02 0.40
C ASN A 29 5.20 16.14 0.41
N THR A 30 5.39 14.84 0.54
CA THR A 30 4.29 13.88 0.57
C THR A 30 4.22 13.17 1.92
N TYR A 31 3.01 12.75 2.29
CA TYR A 31 2.76 11.91 3.45
C TYR A 31 1.73 10.84 3.12
N HIS A 32 1.65 9.80 3.95
CA HIS A 32 0.66 8.74 3.83
C HIS A 32 -0.53 8.99 4.76
N ARG A 33 -1.74 8.92 4.21
CA ARG A 33 -3.00 8.96 4.95
C ARG A 33 -3.64 7.58 4.93
N ILE A 34 -4.03 7.07 6.08
CA ILE A 34 -4.74 5.78 6.16
C ILE A 34 -6.22 6.02 5.85
N ILE A 35 -6.72 5.35 4.82
CA ILE A 35 -8.08 5.52 4.29
C ILE A 35 -8.90 4.23 4.29
N THR A 36 -8.46 3.19 4.97
CA THR A 36 -9.11 1.87 4.95
C THR A 36 -10.59 1.95 5.32
N SER A 37 -10.94 2.76 6.31
CA SER A 37 -12.33 2.94 6.78
C SER A 37 -13.20 3.79 5.85
N GLU A 38 -12.59 4.50 4.90
CA GLU A 38 -13.28 5.39 3.96
C GLU A 38 -13.61 4.66 2.64
N ILE A 39 -13.04 3.47 2.41
CA ILE A 39 -13.17 2.72 1.17
C ILE A 39 -14.38 1.78 1.23
N ASP A 40 -15.16 1.78 0.16
CA ASP A 40 -16.29 0.88 0.01
C ASP A 40 -15.85 -0.59 0.14
N GLY A 41 -16.62 -1.38 0.89
CA GLY A 41 -16.30 -2.77 1.16
C GLY A 41 -16.22 -3.64 -0.11
N SER A 42 -16.97 -3.30 -1.15
CA SER A 42 -16.92 -4.02 -2.44
C SER A 42 -15.58 -3.82 -3.14
N ILE A 43 -15.00 -2.62 -3.07
CA ILE A 43 -13.67 -2.31 -3.59
C ILE A 43 -12.62 -3.09 -2.81
N MET A 44 -12.69 -3.08 -1.49
CA MET A 44 -11.76 -3.83 -0.64
C MET A 44 -11.82 -5.34 -0.92
N ASN A 45 -13.01 -5.90 -1.12
CA ASN A 45 -13.17 -7.31 -1.47
C ASN A 45 -12.57 -7.63 -2.84
N THR A 46 -12.77 -6.78 -3.84
CA THR A 46 -12.16 -6.95 -5.17
C THR A 46 -10.64 -6.93 -5.08
N ILE A 47 -10.06 -5.99 -4.34
CA ILE A 47 -8.60 -5.92 -4.14
C ILE A 47 -8.07 -7.18 -3.45
N LYS A 48 -8.78 -7.68 -2.43
CA LYS A 48 -8.41 -8.94 -1.77
C LYS A 48 -8.47 -10.14 -2.72
N GLN A 49 -9.50 -10.24 -3.56
CA GLN A 49 -9.60 -11.30 -4.57
C GLN A 49 -8.46 -11.25 -5.58
N VAL A 50 -8.10 -10.06 -6.06
CA VAL A 50 -6.95 -9.88 -6.94
C VAL A 50 -5.67 -10.32 -6.22
N PHE A 51 -5.43 -9.89 -5.00
CA PHE A 51 -4.27 -10.28 -4.23
C PHE A 51 -4.18 -11.81 -4.08
N THR A 52 -5.27 -12.46 -3.71
CA THR A 52 -5.29 -13.93 -3.53
C THR A 52 -5.13 -14.69 -4.84
N SER A 53 -5.44 -14.09 -5.99
CA SER A 53 -5.28 -14.73 -7.31
C SER A 53 -3.81 -14.95 -7.71
N PHE A 54 -2.89 -14.23 -7.09
CA PHE A 54 -1.43 -14.46 -7.29
C PHE A 54 -0.91 -15.72 -6.59
N GLY A 55 -1.71 -16.37 -5.77
CA GLY A 55 -1.30 -17.56 -5.01
C GLY A 55 -0.54 -17.20 -3.75
N LYS A 56 0.55 -17.94 -3.48
CA LYS A 56 1.34 -17.75 -2.27
C LYS A 56 2.22 -16.52 -2.39
N MET A 57 1.92 -15.51 -1.58
CA MET A 57 2.66 -14.25 -1.50
C MET A 57 2.85 -13.90 -0.02
N ASP A 58 4.05 -13.47 0.35
CA ASP A 58 4.35 -13.06 1.73
C ASP A 58 3.88 -11.63 1.98
N TYR A 59 4.12 -10.76 1.01
CA TYR A 59 3.60 -9.40 0.95
C TYR A 59 3.57 -8.90 -0.50
N MET A 60 2.76 -7.91 -0.77
CA MET A 60 2.69 -7.21 -2.04
C MET A 60 2.01 -5.85 -1.87
N ARG A 61 2.43 -4.87 -2.64
CA ARG A 61 1.71 -3.61 -2.77
C ARG A 61 0.97 -3.57 -4.11
N ILE A 62 -0.26 -3.10 -4.09
CA ILE A 62 -1.05 -2.82 -5.28
C ILE A 62 -1.22 -1.31 -5.34
N ASP A 63 -0.68 -0.71 -6.38
CA ASP A 63 -0.76 0.72 -6.61
C ASP A 63 -1.89 1.03 -7.59
N GLY A 64 -2.63 2.09 -7.34
CA GLY A 64 -3.77 2.46 -8.16
C GLY A 64 -4.33 3.83 -7.84
N LYS A 65 -5.40 4.16 -8.50
CA LYS A 65 -6.14 5.40 -8.31
C LYS A 65 -7.61 5.11 -7.99
N LEU A 66 -8.10 5.76 -6.95
CA LEU A 66 -9.52 5.75 -6.63
C LEU A 66 -10.18 6.94 -7.32
N TYR A 67 -11.18 6.67 -8.15
CA TYR A 67 -11.94 7.69 -8.86
C TYR A 67 -13.40 7.26 -9.01
N ASN A 68 -14.34 8.14 -8.69
CA ASN A 68 -15.79 7.86 -8.74
C ASN A 68 -16.16 6.52 -8.08
N ASN A 69 -15.65 6.27 -6.88
CA ASN A 69 -15.85 5.05 -6.11
C ASN A 69 -15.46 3.76 -6.84
N LYS A 70 -14.45 3.85 -7.74
CA LYS A 70 -13.83 2.73 -8.43
C LYS A 70 -12.33 2.77 -8.24
N PHE A 71 -11.72 1.61 -8.01
CA PHE A 71 -10.28 1.49 -7.92
C PHE A 71 -9.71 1.06 -9.27
N TYR A 72 -8.88 1.92 -9.84
CA TYR A 72 -8.15 1.67 -11.08
C TYR A 72 -6.73 1.23 -10.74
N MET A 73 -6.48 -0.04 -10.91
CA MET A 73 -5.20 -0.66 -10.63
C MET A 73 -4.17 -0.29 -11.70
N ILE A 74 -2.99 0.11 -11.26
CA ILE A 74 -1.90 0.58 -12.13
C ILE A 74 -0.75 -0.40 -12.11
N GLU A 75 -0.33 -0.85 -10.91
CA GLU A 75 0.89 -1.64 -10.75
C GLU A 75 0.76 -2.64 -9.60
N PHE A 76 1.44 -3.77 -9.75
CA PHE A 76 1.73 -4.72 -8.67
C PHE A 76 3.20 -4.65 -8.31
N ALA A 77 3.51 -4.48 -7.04
CA ALA A 77 4.87 -4.42 -6.54
C ALA A 77 5.11 -5.55 -5.52
N PRO A 78 5.50 -6.75 -5.98
CA PRO A 78 5.82 -7.87 -5.11
C PRO A 78 7.13 -7.66 -4.33
N ASP A 79 7.96 -6.76 -4.80
CA ASP A 79 9.23 -6.32 -4.21
C ASP A 79 9.14 -4.91 -3.61
N ALA A 80 7.94 -4.51 -3.16
CA ALA A 80 7.74 -3.20 -2.57
C ALA A 80 8.69 -2.94 -1.41
N SER A 81 9.17 -1.72 -1.28
CA SER A 81 10.14 -1.33 -0.25
C SER A 81 9.65 -1.67 1.16
N LEU A 82 10.52 -2.29 1.92
CA LEU A 82 10.39 -2.55 3.36
C LEU A 82 11.31 -1.64 4.19
N SER A 83 11.67 -0.48 3.67
CA SER A 83 12.47 0.50 4.42
C SER A 83 11.73 1.03 5.65
N ALA A 84 12.48 1.68 6.54
CA ALA A 84 11.91 2.33 7.73
C ALA A 84 10.90 3.46 7.44
N HIS A 85 10.69 3.81 6.17
CA HIS A 85 9.74 4.84 5.71
C HIS A 85 8.74 4.29 4.69
N CYS A 86 8.51 2.97 4.69
CA CYS A 86 7.57 2.35 3.76
C CYS A 86 6.11 2.50 4.22
N SER A 87 5.19 2.43 3.27
CA SER A 87 3.75 2.51 3.55
C SER A 87 3.23 1.36 4.44
N PHE A 88 3.89 0.20 4.42
CA PHE A 88 3.54 -0.92 5.32
C PHE A 88 3.78 -0.55 6.78
N LYS A 89 4.91 0.11 7.09
CA LYS A 89 5.21 0.59 8.43
C LYS A 89 4.15 1.56 8.91
N ASP A 90 3.74 2.52 8.08
CA ASP A 90 2.73 3.50 8.45
C ASP A 90 1.38 2.84 8.79
N ILE A 91 1.01 1.78 8.07
CA ILE A 91 -0.19 0.98 8.37
C ILE A 91 -0.05 0.28 9.73
N TYR A 92 1.12 -0.30 10.03
CA TYR A 92 1.36 -0.98 11.30
C TYR A 92 1.34 -0.01 12.48
N GLU A 93 1.99 1.14 12.34
CA GLU A 93 1.96 2.20 13.36
C GLU A 93 0.54 2.72 13.62
N TYR A 94 -0.27 2.88 12.58
CA TYR A 94 -1.68 3.23 12.72
C TYR A 94 -2.47 2.18 13.53
N GLN A 95 -2.07 0.91 13.48
CA GLN A 95 -2.64 -0.19 14.26
C GLN A 95 -1.98 -0.37 15.64
N ASN A 96 -1.16 0.57 16.10
CA ASN A 96 -0.36 0.47 17.31
C ASN A 96 0.61 -0.73 17.32
N LYS A 97 1.10 -1.11 16.14
CA LYS A 97 2.14 -2.13 15.95
C LYS A 97 3.46 -1.47 15.56
N THR A 98 4.55 -2.19 15.76
CA THR A 98 5.90 -1.71 15.45
C THR A 98 6.37 -2.19 14.07
N TYR A 99 7.48 -1.62 13.59
CA TYR A 99 8.17 -2.13 12.41
C TYR A 99 8.65 -3.58 12.59
N ASP A 100 9.09 -3.93 13.79
CA ASP A 100 9.51 -5.32 14.10
C ASP A 100 8.33 -6.29 13.94
N ASN A 101 7.12 -5.90 14.35
CA ASN A 101 5.93 -6.71 14.12
C ASN A 101 5.63 -6.90 12.61
N LEU A 102 5.86 -5.89 11.78
CA LEU A 102 5.75 -6.02 10.32
C LEU A 102 6.72 -7.07 9.80
N MET A 103 7.99 -7.01 10.20
CA MET A 103 9.01 -7.96 9.75
C MET A 103 8.71 -9.38 10.25
N GLU A 104 8.27 -9.52 11.48
CA GLU A 104 7.86 -10.79 12.07
C GLU A 104 6.68 -11.43 11.32
N ASP A 105 5.64 -10.64 11.00
CA ASP A 105 4.47 -11.10 10.25
C ASP A 105 4.87 -11.56 8.83
N ILE A 106 5.77 -10.86 8.15
CA ILE A 106 6.29 -11.27 6.82
C ILE A 106 7.06 -12.59 6.93
N ILE A 107 7.94 -12.73 7.92
CA ILE A 107 8.70 -13.96 8.12
C ILE A 107 7.76 -15.13 8.42
N ASN A 108 6.80 -14.95 9.30
CA ASN A 108 5.81 -15.97 9.63
C ASN A 108 4.98 -16.38 8.41
N SER A 109 4.54 -15.41 7.60
CA SER A 109 3.84 -15.67 6.34
C SER A 109 4.70 -16.51 5.38
N SER A 110 5.99 -16.17 5.25
CA SER A 110 6.93 -16.94 4.42
C SER A 110 7.09 -18.38 4.93
N LEU A 111 7.27 -18.56 6.23
CA LEU A 111 7.39 -19.89 6.83
C LEU A 111 6.12 -20.74 6.61
N GLU A 112 4.94 -20.14 6.70
CA GLU A 112 3.67 -20.83 6.43
C GLU A 112 3.51 -21.18 4.96
N ASN A 113 3.81 -20.22 4.06
CA ASN A 113 3.64 -20.39 2.62
C ASN A 113 4.57 -21.44 2.02
N TYR A 114 5.80 -21.53 2.53
CA TYR A 114 6.85 -22.36 1.95
C TYR A 114 7.26 -23.53 2.87
N ARG A 115 6.45 -23.86 3.85
CA ARG A 115 6.65 -25.07 4.65
C ARG A 115 6.72 -26.29 3.73
N ILE A 116 7.89 -26.93 3.70
CA ILE A 116 8.05 -28.24 3.11
C ILE A 116 7.47 -29.25 4.12
N GLN A 117 6.39 -29.88 3.73
CA GLN A 117 5.83 -30.98 4.50
C GLN A 117 6.67 -32.23 4.29
#